data_4267dab83dc7065817e72b38a3d12381
#
_entry.id   4267dab83dc7065817e72b38a3d12381
#
_cell.length_a   1.000
_cell.length_b   1.000
_cell.length_c   1.000
_cell.angle_alpha   90.00
_cell.angle_beta   90.00
_cell.angle_gamma   90.00
#
_symmetry.space_group_name_H-M   'P 1'
#
loop_
_entity.id
_entity.type
_entity.pdbx_description
1 polymer ?
#
loop_
_entity_poly.entity_id
_entity_poly.type
_entity_poly.pdbx_seq_one_letter_code
_entity_poly.pdbx_strand_id
1 'polypeptide(L)'
;MRKRRITAAGALCAAALMFPIGSASADSSPDVGNLSSKAVNSVVAMQKQANTDAFIAKKDAPASALKGVCSKDKAQKSAANVANSAKKMSQSMSKNPKSPRHIDKVDVTIKKTTTNKKSNGNFLITTQVRISRHVAEDNVDWVEIVPHETEMDTQGCIVDITVKDRDYYDKHPGNSLPENPKGNPNPSQKDPTAKNNFTTQQTQNNSAPVSPALLSLSKDKKQKAVDYAIKYAENQNSDYYYYDGNDCTNFVSQAMFAGGWTFFKNPLYPLDYMMDSSWWYNSKGVPRNSWSWSAAENFYHMATGPKDYPGLRNLLRRTVIINNIYDLEPGDILQYKAAGESNMTHTMIVTKKGNDGMPYLSYHTDNTLNRPFSSMADKDVTWYAHRT
;
A
#
# COMPACT_ATOMS: atom_id res chain seq x y z
N MET A 1 -58.44 4.69 -35.29
CA MET A 1 -59.88 4.81 -35.08
C MET A 1 -60.22 4.74 -33.61
N ARG A 2 -61.04 5.73 -33.21
CA ARG A 2 -61.87 5.90 -32.03
C ARG A 2 -61.21 6.11 -30.65
N LYS A 3 -61.30 7.39 -30.30
CA LYS A 3 -61.39 8.00 -28.97
C LYS A 3 -62.57 7.45 -28.18
N ARG A 4 -62.48 7.42 -26.85
CA ARG A 4 -63.58 7.87 -25.98
C ARG A 4 -63.04 8.39 -24.63
N ARG A 5 -63.30 9.65 -24.37
CA ARG A 5 -63.32 10.31 -23.06
C ARG A 5 -64.63 9.93 -22.34
N ILE A 6 -64.65 9.82 -21.03
CA ILE A 6 -65.74 10.14 -20.19
C ILE A 6 -65.27 10.81 -18.92
N THR A 7 -65.72 12.01 -18.69
CA THR A 7 -65.73 12.84 -17.48
C THR A 7 -66.91 12.48 -16.62
N ALA A 8 -66.76 12.50 -15.29
CA ALA A 8 -67.85 12.90 -14.39
C ALA A 8 -67.28 13.36 -13.05
N ALA A 9 -67.73 14.50 -12.65
CA ALA A 9 -67.51 15.21 -11.39
C ALA A 9 -68.45 14.73 -10.29
N GLY A 10 -68.14 14.95 -9.05
CA GLY A 10 -69.01 14.75 -7.91
C GLY A 10 -68.44 15.29 -6.60
N ALA A 11 -69.04 16.21 -6.03
CA ALA A 11 -68.71 17.24 -5.06
C ALA A 11 -68.58 16.80 -3.59
N LEU A 12 -67.86 17.65 -2.86
CA LEU A 12 -67.95 18.10 -1.45
C LEU A 12 -68.51 17.21 -0.35
N CYS A 13 -67.72 17.00 0.70
CA CYS A 13 -68.15 17.35 2.07
C CYS A 13 -66.89 17.67 2.92
N ALA A 14 -66.85 18.93 3.38
CA ALA A 14 -65.87 19.41 4.35
C ALA A 14 -66.32 19.00 5.77
N ALA A 15 -65.40 18.33 6.50
CA ALA A 15 -65.45 18.25 7.97
C ALA A 15 -64.11 18.68 8.52
N ALA A 16 -64.03 19.88 9.04
CA ALA A 16 -62.92 20.41 9.77
C ALA A 16 -62.85 19.74 11.14
N LEU A 17 -61.87 18.87 11.35
CA LEU A 17 -61.44 18.43 12.67
C LEU A 17 -60.11 19.18 12.98
N MET A 18 -60.24 20.17 13.87
CA MET A 18 -59.11 20.81 14.52
C MET A 18 -58.44 19.80 15.44
N PHE A 19 -57.25 19.30 15.03
CA PHE A 19 -56.31 18.66 15.95
C PHE A 19 -55.36 19.73 16.47
N PRO A 20 -54.97 19.67 17.77
CA PRO A 20 -54.02 20.62 18.31
C PRO A 20 -52.65 20.43 17.61
N ILE A 21 -52.06 21.53 17.18
CA ILE A 21 -50.71 21.59 16.68
C ILE A 21 -49.81 21.27 17.88
N GLY A 22 -49.49 19.97 18.05
CA GLY A 22 -48.38 19.57 18.84
C GLY A 22 -47.12 20.14 18.19
N SER A 23 -46.39 20.96 18.93
CA SER A 23 -45.07 21.42 18.56
C SER A 23 -44.23 20.19 18.26
N ALA A 24 -44.05 19.89 16.96
CA ALA A 24 -43.01 18.96 16.55
C ALA A 24 -41.68 19.56 17.02
N SER A 25 -41.14 18.97 18.06
CA SER A 25 -39.73 19.16 18.37
C SER A 25 -38.95 18.85 17.07
N ALA A 26 -38.29 19.85 16.53
CA ALA A 26 -37.37 19.65 15.43
C ALA A 26 -36.39 18.56 15.86
N ASP A 27 -36.57 17.37 15.32
CA ASP A 27 -35.65 16.28 15.47
C ASP A 27 -34.37 16.76 14.78
N SER A 28 -33.43 17.34 15.58
CA SER A 28 -32.17 17.82 15.10
C SER A 28 -31.30 16.62 14.80
N SER A 29 -31.63 15.88 13.74
CA SER A 29 -30.72 14.90 13.20
C SER A 29 -29.40 15.63 12.86
N PRO A 30 -28.25 15.16 13.36
CA PRO A 30 -26.99 15.84 13.14
C PRO A 30 -26.76 15.99 11.63
N ASP A 31 -26.33 17.17 11.22
CA ASP A 31 -25.96 17.45 9.83
C ASP A 31 -24.75 16.57 9.46
N VAL A 32 -25.01 15.48 8.76
CA VAL A 32 -24.02 14.49 8.32
C VAL A 32 -22.94 15.15 7.46
N GLY A 33 -23.29 16.15 6.67
CA GLY A 33 -22.35 16.91 5.85
C GLY A 33 -21.32 17.67 6.71
N ASN A 34 -21.80 18.31 7.78
CA ASN A 34 -20.95 19.03 8.72
C ASN A 34 -20.02 18.08 9.50
N LEU A 35 -20.55 16.93 9.98
CA LEU A 35 -19.73 15.91 10.65
C LEU A 35 -18.66 15.35 9.76
N SER A 36 -19.00 15.04 8.50
CA SER A 36 -18.05 14.55 7.51
C SER A 36 -16.93 15.58 7.25
N SER A 37 -17.30 16.85 7.03
CA SER A 37 -16.34 17.94 6.82
C SER A 37 -15.41 18.14 8.02
N LYS A 38 -15.95 18.07 9.25
CA LYS A 38 -15.15 18.18 10.47
C LYS A 38 -14.15 17.03 10.63
N ALA A 39 -14.57 15.79 10.36
CA ALA A 39 -13.70 14.62 10.38
C ALA A 39 -12.57 14.75 9.36
N VAL A 40 -12.91 15.09 8.11
CA VAL A 40 -11.95 15.31 7.02
C VAL A 40 -10.91 16.37 7.39
N ASN A 41 -11.36 17.54 7.84
CA ASN A 41 -10.47 18.64 8.22
C ASN A 41 -9.53 18.25 9.37
N SER A 42 -10.04 17.48 10.35
CA SER A 42 -9.24 17.01 11.48
C SER A 42 -8.16 16.02 11.05
N VAL A 43 -8.49 15.08 10.16
CA VAL A 43 -7.52 14.10 9.62
C VAL A 43 -6.46 14.79 8.76
N VAL A 44 -6.84 15.74 7.90
CA VAL A 44 -5.90 16.53 7.09
C VAL A 44 -4.95 17.33 7.99
N ALA A 45 -5.50 18.03 8.99
CA ALA A 45 -4.70 18.81 9.94
C ALA A 45 -3.73 17.92 10.73
N MET A 46 -4.20 16.76 11.20
CA MET A 46 -3.39 15.77 11.91
C MET A 46 -2.21 15.29 11.06
N GLN A 47 -2.48 14.85 9.84
CA GLN A 47 -1.42 14.37 8.96
C GLN A 47 -0.46 15.48 8.55
N LYS A 48 -0.97 16.66 8.24
CA LYS A 48 -0.12 17.81 7.87
C LYS A 48 0.78 18.23 9.03
N GLN A 49 0.23 18.33 10.24
CA GLN A 49 1.00 18.69 11.44
C GLN A 49 2.07 17.65 11.76
N ALA A 50 1.69 16.35 11.78
CA ALA A 50 2.62 15.26 12.08
C ALA A 50 3.80 15.23 11.10
N ASN A 51 3.54 15.37 9.79
CA ASN A 51 4.59 15.33 8.78
C ASN A 51 5.43 16.63 8.78
N THR A 52 4.83 17.80 8.97
CA THR A 52 5.56 19.06 9.06
C THR A 52 6.49 19.08 10.27
N ASP A 53 5.99 18.68 11.45
CA ASP A 53 6.79 18.63 12.67
C ASP A 53 7.95 17.64 12.56
N ALA A 54 7.71 16.46 11.95
CA ALA A 54 8.72 15.43 11.82
C ALA A 54 9.80 15.76 10.79
N PHE A 55 9.40 16.19 9.60
CA PHE A 55 10.31 16.28 8.46
C PHE A 55 10.88 17.69 8.23
N ILE A 56 10.09 18.73 8.48
CA ILE A 56 10.49 20.12 8.22
C ILE A 56 10.99 20.78 9.50
N ALA A 57 10.16 20.82 10.56
CA ALA A 57 10.48 21.50 11.80
C ALA A 57 11.39 20.68 12.73
N LYS A 58 11.54 19.36 12.47
CA LYS A 58 12.38 18.42 13.25
C LYS A 58 12.14 18.47 14.76
N LYS A 59 10.88 18.59 15.17
CA LYS A 59 10.50 18.70 16.58
C LYS A 59 10.66 17.37 17.31
N ASP A 60 11.18 17.42 18.52
CA ASP A 60 11.36 16.24 19.37
C ASP A 60 10.05 15.70 19.96
N ALA A 61 9.10 16.54 20.25
CA ALA A 61 7.79 16.15 20.73
C ALA A 61 6.72 16.45 19.68
N PRO A 62 5.91 15.46 19.29
CA PRO A 62 4.80 15.71 18.37
C PRO A 62 3.77 16.60 19.08
N ALA A 63 3.36 17.67 18.43
CA ALA A 63 2.23 18.46 18.90
C ALA A 63 0.95 17.63 18.85
N SER A 64 0.04 17.84 19.83
CA SER A 64 -1.30 17.23 19.77
C SER A 64 -2.05 17.81 18.56
N ALA A 65 -2.11 17.03 17.51
CA ALA A 65 -2.70 17.43 16.25
C ALA A 65 -4.23 17.57 16.29
N LEU A 66 -4.85 17.12 17.41
CA LEU A 66 -6.29 17.29 17.66
C LEU A 66 -6.56 18.36 18.74
N LYS A 67 -5.57 19.25 19.01
CA LYS A 67 -5.73 20.34 19.99
C LYS A 67 -6.85 21.27 19.52
N GLY A 68 -7.81 21.54 20.42
CA GLY A 68 -8.97 22.39 20.12
C GLY A 68 -10.10 21.68 19.37
N VAL A 69 -9.95 20.39 19.05
CA VAL A 69 -11.02 19.56 18.48
C VAL A 69 -11.64 18.71 19.58
N CYS A 70 -12.98 18.66 19.63
CA CYS A 70 -13.66 17.73 20.54
C CYS A 70 -13.30 16.30 20.16
N SER A 71 -12.54 15.60 21.00
CA SER A 71 -12.04 14.25 20.73
C SER A 71 -11.86 13.46 22.02
N LYS A 72 -12.07 12.14 21.95
CA LYS A 72 -11.86 11.21 23.05
C LYS A 72 -10.38 10.78 23.12
N ASP A 73 -9.97 10.24 24.26
CA ASP A 73 -8.58 9.81 24.51
C ASP A 73 -8.05 8.84 23.47
N LYS A 74 -8.91 7.96 22.95
CA LYS A 74 -8.54 7.00 21.93
C LYS A 74 -8.11 7.69 20.63
N ALA A 75 -8.85 8.71 20.19
CA ALA A 75 -8.49 9.52 19.03
C ALA A 75 -7.18 10.30 19.25
N GLN A 76 -6.96 10.82 20.46
CA GLN A 76 -5.71 11.51 20.81
C GLN A 76 -4.50 10.58 20.76
N LYS A 77 -4.64 9.32 21.25
CA LYS A 77 -3.59 8.30 21.16
C LYS A 77 -3.27 7.96 19.72
N SER A 78 -4.29 7.81 18.87
CA SER A 78 -4.10 7.54 17.43
C SER A 78 -3.35 8.67 16.75
N ALA A 79 -3.69 9.92 17.03
CA ALA A 79 -2.97 11.08 16.51
C ALA A 79 -1.50 11.11 16.95
N ALA A 80 -1.21 10.76 18.20
CA ALA A 80 0.16 10.63 18.69
C ALA A 80 0.95 9.52 17.98
N ASN A 81 0.31 8.39 17.68
CA ASN A 81 0.93 7.30 16.91
C ASN A 81 1.32 7.75 15.51
N VAL A 82 0.44 8.47 14.81
CA VAL A 82 0.75 9.04 13.48
C VAL A 82 1.98 9.94 13.54
N ALA A 83 2.05 10.83 14.54
CA ALA A 83 3.19 11.73 14.71
C ALA A 83 4.49 10.98 15.03
N ASN A 84 4.43 9.92 15.86
CA ASN A 84 5.58 9.07 16.16
C ASN A 84 6.07 8.29 14.92
N SER A 85 5.16 7.78 14.09
CA SER A 85 5.53 7.11 12.85
C SER A 85 6.25 8.06 11.89
N ALA A 86 5.72 9.26 11.68
CA ALA A 86 6.36 10.28 10.85
C ALA A 86 7.77 10.65 11.39
N LYS A 87 7.91 10.79 12.73
CA LYS A 87 9.21 11.04 13.36
C LYS A 87 10.22 9.93 13.12
N LYS A 88 9.83 8.66 13.28
CA LYS A 88 10.71 7.50 12.99
C LYS A 88 11.21 7.51 11.56
N MET A 89 10.32 7.72 10.59
CA MET A 89 10.69 7.81 9.17
C MET A 89 11.69 8.97 8.92
N SER A 90 11.45 10.13 9.48
CA SER A 90 12.35 11.28 9.38
C SER A 90 13.73 11.01 10.00
N GLN A 91 13.77 10.33 11.14
CA GLN A 91 15.01 9.92 11.78
C GLN A 91 15.80 8.89 10.96
N SER A 92 15.12 7.91 10.37
CA SER A 92 15.75 6.94 9.46
C SER A 92 16.41 7.64 8.27
N MET A 93 15.68 8.57 7.63
CA MET A 93 16.23 9.37 6.53
C MET A 93 17.48 10.18 6.92
N SER A 94 17.47 10.75 8.12
CA SER A 94 18.57 11.60 8.62
C SER A 94 19.80 10.80 9.01
N LYS A 95 19.63 9.55 9.47
CA LYS A 95 20.72 8.67 9.91
C LYS A 95 21.43 7.96 8.78
N ASN A 96 20.93 8.02 7.56
CA ASN A 96 21.58 7.33 6.45
C ASN A 96 22.93 7.99 6.12
N PRO A 97 24.08 7.32 6.40
CA PRO A 97 25.40 7.93 6.31
C PRO A 97 25.83 8.22 4.88
N LYS A 98 25.25 7.51 3.90
CA LYS A 98 25.61 7.70 2.49
C LYS A 98 24.88 8.86 1.85
N SER A 99 23.68 9.15 2.31
CA SER A 99 22.82 10.08 1.58
C SER A 99 21.62 10.52 2.42
N PRO A 100 21.81 11.47 3.32
CA PRO A 100 20.67 12.07 4.04
C PRO A 100 19.73 12.73 3.04
N ARG A 101 18.43 12.58 3.27
CA ARG A 101 17.37 13.21 2.48
C ARG A 101 16.56 14.14 3.35
N HIS A 102 16.22 15.28 2.79
CA HIS A 102 15.39 16.30 3.47
C HIS A 102 14.07 16.49 2.73
N ILE A 103 13.02 16.59 3.51
CA ILE A 103 11.70 17.00 3.01
C ILE A 103 11.59 18.50 3.24
N ASP A 104 11.40 19.26 2.20
CA ASP A 104 11.25 20.73 2.24
C ASP A 104 9.79 21.18 2.08
N LYS A 105 8.91 20.30 1.59
CA LYS A 105 7.50 20.58 1.42
C LYS A 105 6.64 19.35 1.75
N VAL A 106 5.50 19.59 2.42
CA VAL A 106 4.47 18.59 2.72
C VAL A 106 3.11 19.12 2.28
N ASP A 107 2.42 18.35 1.44
CA ASP A 107 1.04 18.59 1.06
C ASP A 107 0.16 17.40 1.49
N VAL A 108 -1.03 17.70 2.01
CA VAL A 108 -2.02 16.68 2.42
C VAL A 108 -3.35 17.03 1.81
N THR A 109 -3.91 16.10 1.04
CA THR A 109 -5.20 16.25 0.36
C THR A 109 -6.05 15.00 0.51
N ILE A 110 -7.34 15.10 0.20
CA ILE A 110 -8.27 13.97 0.25
C ILE A 110 -8.56 13.51 -1.19
N LYS A 111 -8.42 12.21 -1.43
CA LYS A 111 -8.81 11.57 -2.69
C LYS A 111 -10.26 11.10 -2.69
N LYS A 112 -10.72 10.56 -1.56
CA LYS A 112 -12.06 9.98 -1.45
C LYS A 112 -12.56 10.07 -0.02
N THR A 113 -13.86 10.32 0.15
CA THR A 113 -14.55 10.26 1.43
C THR A 113 -15.85 9.49 1.28
N THR A 114 -16.16 8.66 2.26
CA THR A 114 -17.47 8.01 2.41
C THR A 114 -17.91 8.10 3.86
N THR A 115 -19.22 8.22 4.10
CA THR A 115 -19.81 8.32 5.44
C THR A 115 -20.90 7.27 5.60
N ASN A 116 -20.80 6.50 6.68
CA ASN A 116 -21.76 5.46 7.03
C ASN A 116 -22.24 5.65 8.48
N LYS A 117 -23.53 5.47 8.74
CA LYS A 117 -24.08 5.45 10.10
C LYS A 117 -23.87 4.06 10.70
N LYS A 118 -23.35 3.99 11.93
CA LYS A 118 -23.16 2.75 12.68
C LYS A 118 -24.42 2.39 13.48
N SER A 119 -24.53 1.14 13.91
CA SER A 119 -25.64 0.65 14.73
C SER A 119 -25.76 1.34 16.09
N ASN A 120 -24.65 1.86 16.63
CA ASN A 120 -24.60 2.62 17.89
C ASN A 120 -25.03 4.10 17.73
N GLY A 121 -25.44 4.52 16.54
CA GLY A 121 -25.83 5.89 16.21
C GLY A 121 -24.69 6.81 15.78
N ASN A 122 -23.43 6.43 16.00
CA ASN A 122 -22.25 7.16 15.54
C ASN A 122 -22.10 7.13 14.02
N PHE A 123 -21.21 7.96 13.49
CA PHE A 123 -20.88 8.02 12.08
C PHE A 123 -19.44 7.54 11.86
N LEU A 124 -19.24 6.67 10.88
CA LEU A 124 -17.94 6.24 10.39
C LEU A 124 -17.64 6.96 9.09
N ILE A 125 -16.64 7.83 9.13
CA ILE A 125 -16.14 8.58 7.99
C ILE A 125 -14.83 7.91 7.53
N THR A 126 -14.86 7.31 6.35
CA THR A 126 -13.68 6.71 5.73
C THR A 126 -13.09 7.68 4.71
N THR A 127 -11.80 8.01 4.86
CA THR A 127 -11.08 8.92 3.97
C THR A 127 -9.85 8.26 3.39
N GLN A 128 -9.58 8.49 2.11
CA GLN A 128 -8.27 8.21 1.51
C GLN A 128 -7.47 9.51 1.49
N VAL A 129 -6.47 9.59 2.35
CA VAL A 129 -5.61 10.76 2.50
C VAL A 129 -4.38 10.61 1.63
N ARG A 130 -4.15 11.56 0.73
CA ARG A 130 -2.94 11.67 -0.07
C ARG A 130 -1.94 12.56 0.66
N ILE A 131 -0.80 12.02 1.01
CA ILE A 131 0.32 12.73 1.63
C ILE A 131 1.45 12.79 0.62
N SER A 132 1.85 14.00 0.22
CA SER A 132 2.99 14.23 -0.66
C SER A 132 4.09 14.93 0.10
N ARG A 133 5.31 14.38 0.02
CA ARG A 133 6.53 14.93 0.63
C ARG A 133 7.55 15.17 -0.47
N HIS A 134 7.95 16.41 -0.65
CA HIS A 134 8.98 16.74 -1.64
C HIS A 134 10.38 16.47 -1.07
N VAL A 135 11.15 15.63 -1.76
CA VAL A 135 12.55 15.31 -1.42
C VAL A 135 13.45 16.28 -2.19
N ALA A 136 14.05 17.22 -1.47
CA ALA A 136 14.75 18.35 -2.06
C ALA A 136 15.96 17.96 -2.91
N GLU A 137 16.79 17.02 -2.44
CA GLU A 137 18.05 16.64 -3.10
C GLU A 137 17.85 16.02 -4.49
N ASP A 138 16.73 15.36 -4.70
CA ASP A 138 16.48 14.64 -5.95
C ASP A 138 15.31 15.22 -6.75
N ASN A 139 14.67 16.28 -6.24
CA ASN A 139 13.48 16.90 -6.83
C ASN A 139 12.40 15.84 -7.12
N VAL A 140 12.00 15.09 -6.09
CA VAL A 140 11.07 13.96 -6.18
C VAL A 140 9.95 14.12 -5.16
N ASP A 141 8.72 13.91 -5.60
CA ASP A 141 7.59 13.77 -4.70
C ASP A 141 7.45 12.29 -4.27
N TRP A 142 7.58 12.06 -2.96
CA TRP A 142 7.17 10.83 -2.32
C TRP A 142 5.70 10.94 -1.91
N VAL A 143 4.86 10.11 -2.48
CA VAL A 143 3.41 10.13 -2.23
C VAL A 143 2.94 8.83 -1.58
N GLU A 144 2.07 8.97 -0.59
CA GLU A 144 1.37 7.85 0.05
C GLU A 144 -0.14 8.11 0.07
N ILE A 145 -0.93 7.07 -0.17
CA ILE A 145 -2.38 7.09 -0.01
C ILE A 145 -2.72 6.28 1.24
N VAL A 146 -3.05 6.97 2.31
CA VAL A 146 -3.29 6.36 3.62
C VAL A 146 -4.78 6.38 3.95
N PRO A 147 -5.43 5.21 4.05
CA PRO A 147 -6.83 5.14 4.46
C PRO A 147 -7.00 5.43 5.95
N HIS A 148 -7.97 6.28 6.29
CA HIS A 148 -8.37 6.58 7.66
C HIS A 148 -9.84 6.25 7.88
N GLU A 149 -10.15 5.71 9.03
CA GLU A 149 -11.50 5.56 9.53
C GLU A 149 -11.66 6.46 10.77
N THR A 150 -12.51 7.47 10.67
CA THR A 150 -12.81 8.40 11.76
C THR A 150 -14.21 8.13 12.27
N GLU A 151 -14.33 7.71 13.54
CA GLU A 151 -15.63 7.58 14.19
C GLU A 151 -16.00 8.89 14.91
N MET A 152 -17.18 9.42 14.62
CA MET A 152 -17.73 10.60 15.25
C MET A 152 -19.05 10.29 15.95
N ASP A 153 -19.25 10.84 17.15
CA ASP A 153 -20.52 10.76 17.83
C ASP A 153 -21.54 11.79 17.26
N THR A 154 -22.76 11.69 17.72
CA THR A 154 -23.87 12.57 17.29
C THR A 154 -23.71 14.04 17.72
N GLN A 155 -22.79 14.31 18.66
CA GLN A 155 -22.45 15.66 19.12
C GLN A 155 -21.29 16.26 18.32
N GLY A 156 -20.73 15.50 17.39
CA GLY A 156 -19.61 15.94 16.55
C GLY A 156 -18.25 15.85 17.24
N CYS A 157 -18.10 14.99 18.26
CA CYS A 157 -16.81 14.69 18.83
C CYS A 157 -16.19 13.47 18.14
N ILE A 158 -14.89 13.50 17.93
CA ILE A 158 -14.13 12.37 17.39
C ILE A 158 -13.94 11.33 18.50
N VAL A 159 -14.51 10.16 18.31
CA VAL A 159 -14.44 9.02 19.23
C VAL A 159 -13.17 8.22 19.02
N ASP A 160 -12.84 7.98 17.75
CA ASP A 160 -11.67 7.20 17.34
C ASP A 160 -11.17 7.63 15.95
N ILE A 161 -9.87 7.45 15.74
CA ILE A 161 -9.25 7.52 14.42
C ILE A 161 -8.43 6.26 14.23
N THR A 162 -8.80 5.42 13.27
CA THR A 162 -8.01 4.27 12.88
C THR A 162 -7.30 4.59 11.56
N VAL A 163 -5.97 4.58 11.58
CA VAL A 163 -5.15 4.66 10.38
C VAL A 163 -4.98 3.25 9.86
N LYS A 164 -5.41 3.00 8.64
CA LYS A 164 -5.28 1.69 7.97
C LYS A 164 -3.94 1.61 7.25
N ASP A 165 -2.88 1.98 7.94
CA ASP A 165 -1.53 1.74 7.46
C ASP A 165 -1.24 0.24 7.54
N ARG A 166 -0.88 -0.33 6.40
CA ARG A 166 -0.64 -1.75 6.22
C ARG A 166 0.83 -2.07 5.93
N ASP A 167 1.66 -1.04 5.86
CA ASP A 167 3.09 -1.26 5.78
C ASP A 167 3.56 -1.91 7.09
N TYR A 168 4.19 -3.08 6.96
CA TYR A 168 4.71 -3.85 8.11
C TYR A 168 5.55 -3.00 9.08
N TYR A 169 6.21 -1.97 8.57
CA TYR A 169 7.06 -1.11 9.39
C TYR A 169 6.31 -0.40 10.52
N ASP A 170 5.09 0.03 10.25
CA ASP A 170 4.29 0.78 11.20
C ASP A 170 3.47 -0.14 12.13
N LYS A 171 3.41 -1.43 11.82
CA LYS A 171 2.68 -2.45 12.58
C LYS A 171 3.57 -3.22 13.52
N HIS A 172 4.24 -2.63 14.43
CA HIS A 172 4.85 -3.24 15.62
C HIS A 172 5.71 -4.50 15.46
N PRO A 173 6.85 -4.57 16.10
CA PRO A 173 7.49 -5.85 16.36
C PRO A 173 6.52 -6.71 17.20
N GLY A 174 6.02 -7.78 16.63
CA GLY A 174 5.21 -8.78 17.33
C GLY A 174 3.76 -8.96 16.89
N ASN A 175 3.20 -8.11 16.01
CA ASN A 175 1.87 -8.37 15.45
C ASN A 175 1.98 -9.15 14.14
N SER A 176 1.24 -10.25 14.07
CA SER A 176 1.12 -11.07 12.88
C SER A 176 0.74 -10.21 11.68
N LEU A 177 1.51 -10.34 10.60
CA LEU A 177 1.15 -9.87 9.28
C LEU A 177 -0.23 -10.42 8.90
N PRO A 178 -1.00 -9.71 8.05
CA PRO A 178 -2.13 -10.36 7.40
C PRO A 178 -1.61 -11.63 6.76
N GLU A 179 -2.25 -12.75 7.07
CA GLU A 179 -1.89 -14.05 6.51
C GLU A 179 -1.70 -13.92 5.01
N ASN A 180 -0.60 -14.47 4.49
CA ASN A 180 -0.45 -14.74 3.07
C ASN A 180 -1.77 -15.30 2.54
N PRO A 181 -2.18 -14.99 1.32
CA PRO A 181 -3.40 -15.56 0.77
C PRO A 181 -3.37 -17.05 1.04
N LYS A 182 -4.39 -17.54 1.75
CA LYS A 182 -4.49 -18.92 2.20
C LYS A 182 -4.10 -19.84 1.06
N GLY A 183 -2.98 -20.51 1.18
CA GLY A 183 -2.54 -21.39 0.13
C GLY A 183 -1.04 -21.60 -0.02
N ASN A 184 -0.17 -21.00 0.79
CA ASN A 184 1.24 -21.39 0.75
C ASN A 184 1.47 -22.61 1.66
N PRO A 185 1.65 -23.83 1.13
CA PRO A 185 1.77 -25.04 1.93
C PRO A 185 3.16 -25.29 2.50
N ASN A 186 4.12 -24.37 2.35
CA ASN A 186 5.49 -24.63 2.77
C ASN A 186 6.05 -23.62 3.77
N PRO A 187 5.71 -23.76 5.09
CA PRO A 187 6.26 -22.90 6.14
C PRO A 187 7.63 -23.38 6.67
N SER A 188 8.28 -24.34 6.06
CA SER A 188 9.38 -25.03 6.72
C SER A 188 10.72 -24.86 6.00
N GLN A 189 11.31 -23.68 6.10
CA GLN A 189 12.76 -23.59 6.23
C GLN A 189 13.10 -22.30 6.97
N LYS A 190 13.42 -22.43 8.28
CA LYS A 190 14.12 -21.37 9.01
C LYS A 190 15.43 -21.14 8.29
N ASP A 191 15.60 -19.94 7.73
CA ASP A 191 16.89 -19.49 7.23
C ASP A 191 17.78 -19.18 8.44
N PRO A 192 18.82 -19.96 8.73
CA PRO A 192 19.66 -19.75 9.92
C PRO A 192 20.59 -18.55 9.81
N THR A 193 20.58 -17.79 8.69
CA THR A 193 21.53 -16.72 8.39
C THR A 193 20.93 -15.31 8.45
N ALA A 194 19.68 -15.15 8.86
CA ALA A 194 19.01 -13.86 8.96
C ALA A 194 19.53 -13.03 10.14
N LYS A 195 20.76 -12.58 10.09
CA LYS A 195 21.29 -11.47 10.89
C LYS A 195 21.93 -10.47 9.93
N ASN A 196 21.26 -9.34 9.74
CA ASN A 196 21.77 -8.02 9.32
C ASN A 196 23.02 -7.94 8.41
N ASN A 197 23.33 -8.98 7.69
CA ASN A 197 24.37 -8.97 6.68
C ASN A 197 23.71 -9.19 5.33
N PHE A 198 23.99 -8.32 4.40
CA PHE A 198 23.76 -8.51 2.98
C PHE A 198 24.44 -9.82 2.55
N THR A 199 23.84 -10.95 2.89
CA THR A 199 24.45 -12.25 2.63
C THR A 199 24.10 -12.67 1.23
N THR A 200 25.11 -12.60 0.39
CA THR A 200 25.15 -13.28 -0.90
C THR A 200 24.94 -14.77 -0.65
N GLN A 201 23.73 -15.29 -0.85
CA GLN A 201 23.63 -16.70 -1.14
C GLN A 201 23.99 -16.93 -2.61
N GLN A 202 25.28 -16.88 -2.90
CA GLN A 202 25.80 -17.66 -4.01
C GLN A 202 25.74 -19.12 -3.56
N THR A 203 24.66 -19.82 -3.89
CA THR A 203 24.74 -21.27 -3.99
C THR A 203 25.72 -21.56 -5.13
N GLN A 204 26.94 -21.93 -4.74
CA GLN A 204 27.90 -22.53 -5.65
C GLN A 204 27.31 -23.87 -6.14
N ASN A 205 26.55 -23.80 -7.23
CA ASN A 205 26.32 -24.95 -8.07
C ASN A 205 27.17 -24.78 -9.32
N ASN A 206 28.08 -25.72 -9.54
CA ASN A 206 28.97 -25.87 -10.70
C ASN A 206 28.19 -26.11 -12.01
N SER A 207 27.37 -25.15 -12.41
CA SER A 207 26.81 -25.06 -13.76
C SER A 207 27.35 -23.77 -14.38
N ALA A 208 27.75 -23.85 -15.64
CA ALA A 208 28.35 -22.72 -16.36
C ALA A 208 27.59 -21.43 -16.09
N PRO A 209 28.30 -20.32 -15.80
CA PRO A 209 27.66 -19.06 -15.45
C PRO A 209 26.84 -18.61 -16.66
N VAL A 210 25.50 -18.61 -16.52
CA VAL A 210 24.63 -17.91 -17.47
C VAL A 210 25.02 -16.45 -17.39
N SER A 211 25.45 -15.87 -18.51
CA SER A 211 25.88 -14.48 -18.56
C SER A 211 24.78 -13.58 -18.00
N PRO A 212 25.07 -12.68 -17.06
CA PRO A 212 24.10 -11.74 -16.49
C PRO A 212 23.35 -10.92 -17.54
N ALA A 213 23.96 -10.71 -18.70
CA ALA A 213 23.36 -10.00 -19.84
C ALA A 213 22.16 -10.71 -20.49
N LEU A 214 22.04 -12.05 -20.33
CA LEU A 214 20.92 -12.81 -20.90
C LEU A 214 19.64 -12.74 -20.08
N LEU A 215 19.74 -12.30 -18.82
CA LEU A 215 18.62 -12.27 -17.87
C LEU A 215 18.10 -10.87 -17.60
N SER A 216 18.90 -9.82 -17.89
CA SER A 216 18.49 -8.44 -17.61
C SER A 216 17.49 -7.94 -18.67
N LEU A 217 16.44 -7.25 -18.19
CA LEU A 217 15.58 -6.48 -19.08
C LEU A 217 16.40 -5.37 -19.76
N SER A 218 16.14 -5.14 -21.07
CA SER A 218 16.70 -3.96 -21.73
C SER A 218 16.20 -2.67 -21.05
N LYS A 219 16.95 -1.58 -21.22
CA LYS A 219 16.58 -0.27 -20.67
C LYS A 219 15.16 0.14 -21.00
N ASP A 220 14.74 -0.06 -22.26
CA ASP A 220 13.40 0.29 -22.73
C ASP A 220 12.31 -0.57 -22.06
N LYS A 221 12.59 -1.84 -21.80
CA LYS A 221 11.68 -2.72 -21.07
C LYS A 221 11.57 -2.33 -19.60
N LYS A 222 12.69 -2.00 -18.96
CA LYS A 222 12.69 -1.46 -17.60
C LYS A 222 11.90 -0.16 -17.53
N GLN A 223 12.06 0.74 -18.50
CA GLN A 223 11.31 1.99 -18.54
C GLN A 223 9.81 1.76 -18.64
N LYS A 224 9.34 0.80 -19.45
CA LYS A 224 7.91 0.44 -19.51
C LYS A 224 7.37 -0.08 -18.18
N ALA A 225 8.15 -0.87 -17.45
CA ALA A 225 7.78 -1.32 -16.09
C ALA A 225 7.67 -0.14 -15.12
N VAL A 226 8.61 0.80 -15.19
CA VAL A 226 8.62 2.03 -14.40
C VAL A 226 7.42 2.91 -14.73
N ASP A 227 7.14 3.14 -16.01
CA ASP A 227 6.01 3.96 -16.46
C ASP A 227 4.67 3.39 -15.98
N TYR A 228 4.53 2.05 -16.04
CA TYR A 228 3.39 1.36 -15.48
C TYR A 228 3.27 1.61 -13.98
N ALA A 229 4.37 1.42 -13.24
CA ALA A 229 4.38 1.57 -11.79
C ALA A 229 4.06 3.02 -11.37
N ILE A 230 4.64 4.01 -12.03
CA ILE A 230 4.34 5.44 -11.77
C ILE A 230 2.85 5.73 -12.02
N LYS A 231 2.30 5.23 -13.14
CA LYS A 231 0.91 5.46 -13.51
C LYS A 231 -0.09 4.91 -12.49
N TYR A 232 0.21 3.75 -11.94
CA TYR A 232 -0.72 3.00 -11.10
C TYR A 232 -0.35 2.94 -9.61
N ALA A 233 0.76 3.55 -9.17
CA ALA A 233 1.17 3.54 -7.77
C ALA A 233 0.15 4.14 -6.80
N GLU A 234 -0.53 5.22 -7.20
CA GLU A 234 -1.56 5.86 -6.39
C GLU A 234 -2.97 5.29 -6.61
N ASN A 235 -3.18 4.50 -7.67
CA ASN A 235 -4.50 4.00 -8.07
C ASN A 235 -4.37 2.58 -8.60
N GLN A 236 -5.43 1.81 -8.42
CA GLN A 236 -5.53 0.46 -9.00
C GLN A 236 -5.69 0.52 -10.52
N ASN A 237 -5.11 -0.45 -11.23
CA ASN A 237 -5.49 -0.71 -12.60
C ASN A 237 -6.72 -1.64 -12.61
N SER A 238 -7.83 -1.16 -13.15
CA SER A 238 -9.12 -1.91 -13.21
C SER A 238 -9.07 -3.19 -14.04
N ASP A 239 -8.05 -3.38 -14.88
CA ASP A 239 -7.88 -4.59 -15.68
C ASP A 239 -7.42 -5.79 -14.84
N TYR A 240 -6.97 -5.52 -13.60
CA TYR A 240 -6.48 -6.53 -12.67
C TYR A 240 -7.31 -6.57 -11.41
N TYR A 241 -7.36 -7.76 -10.79
CA TYR A 241 -7.95 -7.90 -9.47
C TYR A 241 -7.05 -7.23 -8.42
N TYR A 242 -7.67 -6.50 -7.51
CA TYR A 242 -6.96 -5.86 -6.39
C TYR A 242 -7.08 -6.71 -5.13
N TYR A 243 -5.96 -7.06 -4.54
CA TYR A 243 -5.89 -7.83 -3.30
C TYR A 243 -5.83 -6.87 -2.11
N ASP A 244 -7.00 -6.50 -1.58
CA ASP A 244 -7.06 -5.55 -0.45
C ASP A 244 -6.16 -6.01 0.71
N GLY A 245 -5.17 -5.18 1.05
CA GLY A 245 -4.18 -5.44 2.09
C GLY A 245 -3.01 -6.36 1.72
N ASN A 246 -2.96 -6.92 0.49
CA ASN A 246 -1.91 -7.84 0.02
C ASN A 246 -1.57 -7.66 -1.47
N ASP A 247 -1.61 -6.43 -1.97
CA ASP A 247 -1.49 -6.17 -3.42
C ASP A 247 -0.05 -5.89 -3.89
N CYS A 248 0.93 -5.90 -3.02
CA CYS A 248 2.30 -5.50 -3.33
C CYS A 248 2.93 -6.32 -4.47
N THR A 249 2.84 -7.64 -4.40
CA THR A 249 3.42 -8.52 -5.42
C THR A 249 2.59 -8.52 -6.70
N ASN A 250 1.26 -8.49 -6.59
CA ASN A 250 0.36 -8.33 -7.74
C ASN A 250 0.69 -7.06 -8.54
N PHE A 251 0.88 -5.92 -7.85
CA PHE A 251 1.27 -4.66 -8.49
C PHE A 251 2.62 -4.76 -9.21
N VAL A 252 3.66 -5.31 -8.55
CA VAL A 252 4.98 -5.49 -9.18
C VAL A 252 4.90 -6.45 -10.36
N SER A 253 4.12 -7.53 -10.25
CA SER A 253 3.92 -8.47 -11.37
C SER A 253 3.27 -7.78 -12.58
N GLN A 254 2.29 -6.90 -12.37
CA GLN A 254 1.69 -6.11 -13.43
C GLN A 254 2.72 -5.19 -14.11
N ALA A 255 3.56 -4.51 -13.31
CA ALA A 255 4.62 -3.66 -13.83
C ALA A 255 5.64 -4.46 -14.65
N MET A 256 6.06 -5.63 -14.16
CA MET A 256 7.00 -6.50 -14.87
C MET A 256 6.39 -7.08 -16.15
N PHE A 257 5.10 -7.39 -16.16
CA PHE A 257 4.39 -7.79 -17.36
C PHE A 257 4.36 -6.66 -18.40
N ALA A 258 4.05 -5.43 -18.00
CA ALA A 258 4.15 -4.25 -18.86
C ALA A 258 5.58 -4.01 -19.38
N GLY A 259 6.59 -4.34 -18.57
CA GLY A 259 8.01 -4.34 -18.93
C GLY A 259 8.42 -5.47 -19.87
N GLY A 260 7.51 -6.37 -20.22
CA GLY A 260 7.73 -7.42 -21.22
C GLY A 260 8.19 -8.77 -20.65
N TRP A 261 8.00 -9.01 -19.36
CA TRP A 261 8.00 -10.38 -18.85
C TRP A 261 6.79 -11.12 -19.46
N THR A 262 7.01 -12.36 -19.86
CA THR A 262 5.97 -13.19 -20.49
C THR A 262 5.41 -14.19 -19.49
N PHE A 263 4.14 -14.51 -19.63
CA PHE A 263 3.53 -15.58 -18.87
C PHE A 263 4.23 -16.91 -19.11
N PHE A 264 4.38 -17.65 -18.02
CA PHE A 264 4.83 -19.03 -18.07
C PHE A 264 3.86 -19.89 -17.25
N LYS A 265 3.36 -20.95 -17.87
CA LYS A 265 2.55 -21.99 -17.23
C LYS A 265 3.35 -23.27 -17.27
N ASN A 266 3.44 -23.97 -16.14
CA ASN A 266 4.10 -25.25 -16.12
C ASN A 266 3.17 -26.31 -16.73
N PRO A 267 3.45 -26.83 -17.93
CA PRO A 267 2.55 -27.73 -18.65
C PRO A 267 2.49 -29.14 -18.02
N LEU A 268 3.37 -29.45 -17.10
CA LEU A 268 3.49 -30.78 -16.49
C LEU A 268 2.57 -30.99 -15.28
N TYR A 269 1.96 -29.90 -14.75
CA TYR A 269 1.18 -29.96 -13.55
C TYR A 269 -0.22 -29.38 -13.73
N PRO A 270 -1.29 -30.15 -13.44
CA PRO A 270 -2.67 -29.65 -13.52
C PRO A 270 -2.96 -28.46 -12.57
N LEU A 271 -2.20 -28.34 -11.46
CA LEU A 271 -2.30 -27.28 -10.46
C LEU A 271 -1.12 -26.31 -10.59
N ASP A 272 -0.76 -25.96 -11.81
CA ASP A 272 0.38 -25.09 -12.14
C ASP A 272 0.34 -23.74 -11.43
N TYR A 273 -0.84 -23.24 -11.07
CA TYR A 273 -0.99 -21.97 -10.33
C TYR A 273 -0.34 -21.99 -8.94
N MET A 274 -0.12 -23.16 -8.35
CA MET A 274 0.53 -23.32 -7.04
C MET A 274 2.05 -23.41 -7.15
N MET A 275 2.59 -23.59 -8.35
CA MET A 275 4.00 -23.87 -8.59
C MET A 275 4.81 -22.58 -8.72
N ASP A 276 6.01 -22.55 -8.09
CA ASP A 276 6.96 -21.44 -8.28
C ASP A 276 7.47 -21.35 -9.73
N SER A 277 7.38 -22.44 -10.49
CA SER A 277 7.72 -22.48 -11.91
C SER A 277 6.63 -21.93 -12.85
N SER A 278 5.55 -21.40 -12.30
CA SER A 278 4.47 -20.75 -13.08
C SER A 278 4.32 -19.29 -12.70
N TRP A 279 4.11 -18.42 -13.68
CA TRP A 279 3.85 -17.00 -13.46
C TRP A 279 2.90 -16.48 -14.55
N TRP A 280 1.65 -16.25 -14.18
CA TRP A 280 0.60 -15.86 -15.12
C TRP A 280 -0.59 -15.20 -14.40
N TYR A 281 -1.40 -14.47 -15.18
CA TYR A 281 -2.65 -13.84 -14.78
C TYR A 281 -3.77 -14.17 -15.79
N ASN A 282 -4.99 -14.37 -15.27
CA ASN A 282 -6.20 -14.61 -16.07
C ASN A 282 -7.38 -13.84 -15.48
N SER A 283 -7.76 -12.75 -16.12
CA SER A 283 -8.80 -11.82 -15.61
C SER A 283 -10.19 -12.46 -15.42
N LYS A 284 -10.48 -13.53 -16.17
CA LYS A 284 -11.81 -14.19 -16.17
C LYS A 284 -11.81 -15.58 -15.54
N GLY A 285 -10.66 -16.12 -15.19
CA GLY A 285 -10.51 -17.51 -14.73
C GLY A 285 -10.58 -17.68 -13.23
N VAL A 286 -10.79 -18.95 -12.82
CA VAL A 286 -10.57 -19.43 -11.45
C VAL A 286 -9.64 -20.64 -11.57
N PRO A 287 -8.42 -20.60 -11.01
CA PRO A 287 -7.79 -19.47 -10.33
C PRO A 287 -7.50 -18.27 -11.27
N ARG A 288 -7.46 -17.06 -10.71
CA ARG A 288 -7.20 -15.81 -11.46
C ARG A 288 -5.74 -15.67 -11.87
N ASN A 289 -4.84 -16.20 -11.07
CA ASN A 289 -3.40 -16.08 -11.27
C ASN A 289 -2.66 -17.21 -10.56
N SER A 290 -1.40 -17.39 -10.92
CA SER A 290 -0.47 -18.20 -10.16
C SER A 290 -0.11 -17.53 -8.82
N TRP A 291 0.28 -18.31 -7.82
CA TRP A 291 0.75 -17.76 -6.54
C TRP A 291 1.99 -16.88 -6.72
N SER A 292 2.87 -17.24 -7.63
CA SER A 292 4.04 -16.43 -7.97
C SER A 292 3.70 -15.06 -8.58
N TRP A 293 2.46 -14.85 -9.05
CA TRP A 293 1.99 -13.54 -9.48
C TRP A 293 1.61 -12.63 -8.31
N SER A 294 1.04 -13.15 -7.23
CA SER A 294 0.44 -12.35 -6.15
C SER A 294 1.03 -12.57 -4.75
N ALA A 295 1.81 -13.63 -4.51
CA ALA A 295 2.41 -13.92 -3.23
C ALA A 295 3.93 -13.65 -3.24
N ALA A 296 4.42 -12.89 -2.27
CA ALA A 296 5.80 -12.40 -2.24
C ALA A 296 6.84 -13.54 -2.19
N GLU A 297 6.59 -14.60 -1.41
CA GLU A 297 7.48 -15.74 -1.30
C GLU A 297 7.55 -16.54 -2.61
N ASN A 298 6.40 -16.83 -3.23
CA ASN A 298 6.37 -17.57 -4.50
C ASN A 298 7.00 -16.73 -5.64
N PHE A 299 6.80 -15.41 -5.62
CA PHE A 299 7.45 -14.49 -6.55
C PHE A 299 8.98 -14.56 -6.40
N TYR A 300 9.50 -14.54 -5.16
CA TYR A 300 10.93 -14.65 -4.90
C TYR A 300 11.52 -15.91 -5.53
N HIS A 301 10.90 -17.06 -5.30
CA HIS A 301 11.37 -18.32 -5.86
C HIS A 301 11.24 -18.38 -7.37
N MET A 302 10.13 -17.91 -7.93
CA MET A 302 9.97 -17.79 -9.37
C MET A 302 11.05 -16.90 -9.98
N ALA A 303 11.28 -15.72 -9.40
CA ALA A 303 12.19 -14.73 -9.93
C ALA A 303 13.66 -15.16 -9.84
N THR A 304 14.07 -15.82 -8.76
CA THR A 304 15.46 -16.27 -8.52
C THR A 304 15.74 -17.67 -9.05
N GLY A 305 14.74 -18.37 -9.55
CA GLY A 305 14.80 -19.74 -10.06
C GLY A 305 13.92 -20.66 -9.21
N PRO A 306 12.88 -21.26 -9.83
CA PRO A 306 11.88 -22.04 -9.13
C PRO A 306 12.48 -23.24 -8.42
N LYS A 307 12.02 -23.50 -7.18
CA LYS A 307 12.48 -24.64 -6.36
C LYS A 307 11.88 -25.95 -6.86
N ASP A 308 10.64 -25.92 -7.32
CA ASP A 308 9.85 -27.07 -7.75
C ASP A 308 10.25 -27.61 -9.14
N TYR A 309 11.20 -26.95 -9.80
CA TYR A 309 11.72 -27.42 -11.09
C TYR A 309 13.24 -27.23 -11.19
N PRO A 310 14.04 -27.97 -10.40
CA PRO A 310 15.49 -27.73 -10.30
C PRO A 310 16.24 -27.82 -11.64
N GLY A 311 15.83 -28.69 -12.53
CA GLY A 311 16.48 -28.88 -13.85
C GLY A 311 16.35 -27.67 -14.79
N LEU A 312 15.32 -26.84 -14.61
CA LEU A 312 15.09 -25.62 -15.40
C LEU A 312 15.36 -24.33 -14.60
N ARG A 313 15.85 -24.43 -13.38
CA ARG A 313 16.02 -23.28 -12.47
C ARG A 313 16.75 -22.10 -13.13
N ASN A 314 17.87 -22.37 -13.78
CA ASN A 314 18.66 -21.33 -14.43
C ASN A 314 18.00 -20.78 -15.72
N LEU A 315 17.22 -21.60 -16.40
CA LEU A 315 16.51 -21.19 -17.63
C LEU A 315 15.28 -20.32 -17.31
N LEU A 316 14.60 -20.60 -16.20
CA LEU A 316 13.39 -19.88 -15.80
C LEU A 316 13.69 -18.66 -14.90
N ARG A 317 14.91 -18.56 -14.37
CA ARG A 317 15.32 -17.44 -13.54
C ARG A 317 15.17 -16.11 -14.29
N ARG A 318 14.58 -15.10 -13.65
CA ARG A 318 14.31 -13.79 -14.23
C ARG A 318 15.10 -12.66 -13.60
N THR A 319 15.66 -12.88 -12.40
CA THR A 319 16.42 -11.88 -11.66
C THR A 319 17.67 -12.46 -11.06
N VAL A 320 18.61 -11.58 -10.73
CA VAL A 320 19.82 -11.89 -9.96
C VAL A 320 19.77 -11.09 -8.66
N ILE A 321 20.03 -11.75 -7.53
CA ILE A 321 20.19 -11.06 -6.25
C ILE A 321 21.54 -10.35 -6.25
N ILE A 322 21.53 -9.07 -5.92
CA ILE A 322 22.74 -8.24 -5.77
C ILE A 322 22.89 -7.81 -4.31
N ASN A 323 24.15 -7.57 -3.91
CA ASN A 323 24.51 -7.35 -2.51
C ASN A 323 24.25 -5.94 -2.00
N ASN A 324 24.15 -4.97 -2.90
CA ASN A 324 24.06 -3.57 -2.54
C ASN A 324 22.76 -2.98 -3.10
N ILE A 325 21.87 -2.54 -2.23
CA ILE A 325 20.58 -1.95 -2.60
C ILE A 325 20.78 -0.68 -3.43
N TYR A 326 21.85 0.08 -3.17
CA TYR A 326 22.14 1.30 -3.92
C TYR A 326 22.60 1.06 -5.37
N ASP A 327 22.84 -0.20 -5.73
CA ASP A 327 23.14 -0.59 -7.13
C ASP A 327 21.86 -0.93 -7.92
N LEU A 328 20.70 -0.94 -7.29
CA LEU A 328 19.43 -1.10 -7.98
C LEU A 328 19.19 0.06 -8.93
N GLU A 329 18.64 -0.25 -10.10
CA GLU A 329 18.27 0.70 -11.16
C GLU A 329 16.74 0.75 -11.31
N PRO A 330 16.17 1.84 -11.87
CA PRO A 330 14.75 1.87 -12.19
C PRO A 330 14.32 0.65 -13.01
N GLY A 331 13.24 0.01 -12.58
CA GLY A 331 12.75 -1.26 -13.10
C GLY A 331 13.24 -2.49 -12.35
N ASP A 332 14.24 -2.37 -11.46
CA ASP A 332 14.65 -3.43 -10.54
C ASP A 332 13.66 -3.57 -9.38
N ILE A 333 13.76 -4.69 -8.65
CA ILE A 333 12.80 -5.05 -7.61
C ILE A 333 13.52 -5.13 -6.26
N LEU A 334 12.86 -4.67 -5.21
CA LEU A 334 13.31 -4.86 -3.83
C LEU A 334 12.24 -5.62 -3.06
N GLN A 335 12.62 -6.73 -2.44
CA GLN A 335 11.79 -7.45 -1.49
C GLN A 335 12.38 -7.38 -0.10
N TYR A 336 11.54 -7.60 0.91
CA TYR A 336 12.05 -7.86 2.26
C TYR A 336 11.30 -8.99 2.95
N LYS A 337 12.00 -9.61 3.88
CA LYS A 337 11.48 -10.55 4.84
C LYS A 337 11.55 -9.92 6.22
N ALA A 338 10.42 -9.79 6.88
CA ALA A 338 10.35 -9.22 8.21
C ALA A 338 11.02 -10.09 9.27
N ALA A 339 11.52 -9.49 10.34
CA ALA A 339 12.13 -10.22 11.43
C ALA A 339 11.14 -11.24 12.04
N GLY A 340 11.60 -12.49 12.21
CA GLY A 340 10.78 -13.58 12.73
C GLY A 340 9.87 -14.26 11.70
N GLU A 341 9.75 -13.72 10.48
CA GLU A 341 8.96 -14.33 9.41
C GLU A 341 9.79 -15.39 8.65
N SER A 342 9.11 -16.45 8.22
CA SER A 342 9.72 -17.48 7.37
C SER A 342 9.67 -17.14 5.89
N ASN A 343 8.72 -16.30 5.48
CA ASN A 343 8.41 -15.96 4.10
C ASN A 343 8.71 -14.48 3.78
N MET A 344 8.90 -14.17 2.48
CA MET A 344 8.95 -12.78 2.00
C MET A 344 7.67 -12.05 2.37
N THR A 345 7.84 -10.86 2.90
CA THR A 345 6.74 -10.05 3.43
C THR A 345 6.20 -9.06 2.43
N HIS A 346 7.08 -8.48 1.62
CA HIS A 346 6.72 -7.36 0.75
C HIS A 346 7.53 -7.34 -0.54
N THR A 347 6.96 -6.76 -1.60
CA THR A 347 7.57 -6.62 -2.92
C THR A 347 7.36 -5.20 -3.43
N MET A 348 8.43 -4.55 -3.89
CA MET A 348 8.47 -3.17 -4.35
C MET A 348 9.25 -3.07 -5.65
N ILE A 349 8.95 -2.07 -6.49
CA ILE A 349 9.71 -1.76 -7.70
C ILE A 349 10.44 -0.43 -7.55
N VAL A 350 11.66 -0.35 -8.04
CA VAL A 350 12.41 0.91 -8.14
C VAL A 350 11.85 1.73 -9.29
N THR A 351 11.32 2.91 -9.00
CA THR A 351 10.75 3.81 -10.00
C THR A 351 11.64 5.00 -10.32
N LYS A 352 12.57 5.33 -9.44
CA LYS A 352 13.54 6.40 -9.66
C LYS A 352 14.83 6.10 -8.89
N LYS A 353 15.94 6.69 -9.32
CA LYS A 353 17.22 6.67 -8.63
C LYS A 353 17.73 8.09 -8.46
N GLY A 354 18.13 8.44 -7.25
CA GLY A 354 18.78 9.72 -6.94
C GLY A 354 20.19 9.79 -7.48
N ASN A 355 20.76 10.99 -7.52
CA ASN A 355 22.08 11.27 -8.10
C ASN A 355 23.22 10.52 -7.40
N ASP A 356 23.05 10.17 -6.12
CA ASP A 356 24.00 9.42 -5.30
C ASP A 356 23.69 7.91 -5.23
N GLY A 357 22.76 7.43 -6.05
CA GLY A 357 22.34 6.04 -6.09
C GLY A 357 21.14 5.70 -5.20
N MET A 358 20.51 6.65 -4.48
CA MET A 358 19.34 6.39 -3.65
C MET A 358 18.19 5.81 -4.47
N PRO A 359 17.73 4.57 -4.20
CA PRO A 359 16.56 4.04 -4.89
C PRO A 359 15.28 4.61 -4.28
N TYR A 360 14.34 4.93 -5.16
CA TYR A 360 12.97 5.32 -4.83
C TYR A 360 12.01 4.20 -5.21
N LEU A 361 11.18 3.79 -4.27
CA LEU A 361 10.37 2.59 -4.34
C LEU A 361 8.89 2.93 -4.49
N SER A 362 8.21 2.20 -5.37
CA SER A 362 6.76 2.28 -5.52
C SER A 362 6.15 0.90 -5.32
N TYR A 363 4.98 0.86 -4.67
CA TYR A 363 4.31 -0.39 -4.31
C TYR A 363 2.85 -0.16 -3.93
N HIS A 364 2.07 -1.24 -3.90
CA HIS A 364 0.74 -1.31 -3.29
C HIS A 364 0.78 -1.98 -1.92
N THR A 365 -0.34 -2.13 -1.33
CA THR A 365 -0.71 -2.43 0.05
C THR A 365 -1.02 -1.13 0.77
N ASP A 366 -0.06 -0.23 0.91
CA ASP A 366 -0.27 1.21 1.10
C ASP A 366 0.23 1.90 -0.17
N ASN A 367 -0.71 2.33 -1.02
CA ASN A 367 -0.39 2.82 -2.36
C ASN A 367 0.64 3.95 -2.30
N THR A 368 1.86 3.62 -2.68
CA THR A 368 3.05 4.46 -2.49
C THR A 368 3.77 4.69 -3.79
N LEU A 369 4.07 5.95 -4.08
CA LEU A 369 4.90 6.38 -5.21
C LEU A 369 6.20 6.99 -4.69
N ASN A 370 7.34 6.53 -5.22
CA ASN A 370 8.67 7.09 -5.02
C ASN A 370 9.08 7.29 -3.54
N ARG A 371 8.88 6.30 -2.70
CA ARG A 371 9.39 6.33 -1.32
C ARG A 371 10.91 6.16 -1.31
N PRO A 372 11.69 7.10 -0.74
CA PRO A 372 13.14 6.93 -0.68
C PRO A 372 13.50 5.77 0.25
N PHE A 373 14.40 4.90 -0.17
CA PHE A 373 14.85 3.75 0.64
C PHE A 373 15.36 4.18 2.02
N SER A 374 16.00 5.34 2.14
CA SER A 374 16.47 5.88 3.42
C SER A 374 15.38 6.02 4.48
N SER A 375 14.12 6.20 4.09
CA SER A 375 12.99 6.29 5.04
C SER A 375 12.63 4.96 5.70
N MET A 376 13.18 3.86 5.22
CA MET A 376 12.90 2.50 5.68
C MET A 376 14.17 1.65 5.89
N ALA A 377 15.35 2.23 5.74
CA ALA A 377 16.62 1.48 5.77
C ALA A 377 16.95 0.86 7.14
N ASP A 378 16.41 1.43 8.23
CA ASP A 378 16.60 0.96 9.61
C ASP A 378 15.54 -0.04 10.09
N LYS A 379 14.67 -0.51 9.19
CA LYS A 379 13.72 -1.58 9.50
C LYS A 379 14.45 -2.85 9.94
N ASP A 380 13.88 -3.55 10.93
CA ASP A 380 14.35 -4.88 11.32
C ASP A 380 13.83 -5.94 10.34
N VAL A 381 14.44 -5.96 9.16
CA VAL A 381 14.07 -6.85 8.06
C VAL A 381 15.31 -7.31 7.31
N THR A 382 15.20 -8.42 6.58
CA THR A 382 16.23 -8.85 5.62
C THR A 382 15.82 -8.41 4.21
N TRP A 383 16.69 -7.66 3.56
CA TRP A 383 16.47 -7.11 2.23
C TRP A 383 16.98 -8.02 1.12
N TYR A 384 16.26 -8.10 0.01
CA TYR A 384 16.60 -8.86 -1.19
C TYR A 384 16.48 -7.97 -2.41
N ALA A 385 17.62 -7.55 -2.94
CA ALA A 385 17.71 -6.67 -4.09
C ALA A 385 17.82 -7.49 -5.39
N HIS A 386 16.81 -7.40 -6.25
CA HIS A 386 16.70 -8.15 -7.49
C HIS A 386 17.02 -7.26 -8.67
N ARG A 387 18.08 -7.58 -9.39
CA ARG A 387 18.34 -7.00 -10.71
C ARG A 387 17.55 -7.76 -11.77
N THR A 388 16.73 -7.04 -12.54
CA THR A 388 15.86 -7.58 -13.59
C THR A 388 16.50 -7.55 -14.96
#